data_ab5021911c4d71271389aa181172f926
#
_entry.id   ab5021911c4d71271389aa181172f926
#
_cell.length_a   1.000
_cell.length_b   1.000
_cell.length_c   1.000
_cell.angle_alpha   90.00
_cell.angle_beta   90.00
_cell.angle_gamma   90.00
#
_symmetry.space_group_name_H-M   'P 1'
#
loop_
_entity.id
_entity.type
_entity.pdbx_description
1 polymer ?
#
loop_
_entity_poly.entity_id
_entity_poly.type
_entity_poly.pdbx_seq_one_letter_code
_entity_poly.pdbx_strand_id
1 'polypeptide(L)'
;MADQTFAEAISKVLYPSDDHMQGKMLRLKQFYFLASATMQSMIKRHKAVFDDLNSLPEHVVIQINETHPALAMPELMRILMDEEDFGWDEAYGMVKKIFHYTNHTIMTEAMECWDENMFRLLLPRIYQIICAINEKYCQKLSVYYSKEEEKIAQMAVIGNNEIRMANLCVALCRRINGVSNLHADILKTRIFKGSYQIFPQKYLAITNGITHRRWLALANQGLYHLVREYVKGDILKDYHLFEQILPYKDDKEFCKKYEKVKRNNKIRFAKYIKEKQGIEVNPESIFDVHCKRLHEYKRQLLKCLHIIYIYQKIKKDPTCITTPITFIFAAKAAPGYARAKEIIRLIHSIQEMVNKDPDMDGKIQVVFVENYCVSVAEILIPAADISEQISTAGMEASGTGNMKFMMNGALTIGTMDGANIEIAERVGQENIFIFGDSAEGNYNKKMYHTYNPGIIFENHPGIRDVCNCLIEGNLLRYGNRKYSEIYQNLLFGEYGEADPYYILADFPSYIETYEKVYRLYVDHKDEWIKKAVVNTAKSGYFSSDRTIEQYNEKIWNLKPVK
;
A
#
# COMPACT_ATOMS: atom_id res chain seq x y z
N MET A 1 28.79 -10.52 29.74
CA MET A 1 27.69 -11.44 29.31
C MET A 1 26.34 -10.73 29.32
N ALA A 2 25.87 -10.11 30.41
CA ALA A 2 24.56 -9.46 30.44
C ALA A 2 24.43 -8.31 29.40
N ASP A 3 25.39 -7.40 29.32
CA ASP A 3 25.39 -6.28 28.39
C ASP A 3 25.41 -6.71 26.92
N GLN A 4 26.18 -7.78 26.62
CA GLN A 4 26.19 -8.34 25.27
C GLN A 4 24.83 -8.94 24.91
N THR A 5 24.20 -9.67 25.85
CA THR A 5 22.85 -10.23 25.63
C THR A 5 21.82 -9.13 25.41
N PHE A 6 21.89 -8.01 26.13
CA PHE A 6 21.01 -6.86 25.94
C PHE A 6 21.25 -6.19 24.59
N ALA A 7 22.50 -6.03 24.16
CA ALA A 7 22.81 -5.45 22.85
C ALA A 7 22.29 -6.33 21.71
N GLU A 8 22.51 -7.65 21.78
CA GLU A 8 22.02 -8.61 20.78
C GLU A 8 20.48 -8.67 20.73
N ALA A 9 19.81 -8.46 21.88
CA ALA A 9 18.35 -8.45 21.94
C ALA A 9 17.70 -7.32 21.11
N ILE A 10 18.41 -6.21 20.86
CA ILE A 10 17.90 -5.09 20.05
C ILE A 10 17.55 -5.57 18.63
N SER A 11 18.37 -6.37 18.00
CA SER A 11 18.19 -6.82 16.61
C SER A 11 17.58 -8.23 16.46
N LYS A 12 17.27 -8.90 17.58
CA LYS A 12 16.86 -10.31 17.58
C LYS A 12 15.49 -10.57 16.95
N VAL A 13 14.55 -9.63 17.07
CA VAL A 13 13.20 -9.73 16.52
C VAL A 13 12.91 -8.49 15.70
N LEU A 14 12.67 -8.67 14.40
CA LEU A 14 12.24 -7.58 13.50
C LEU A 14 10.77 -7.25 13.75
N TYR A 15 10.44 -5.95 13.87
CA TYR A 15 9.10 -5.44 14.15
C TYR A 15 8.48 -6.12 15.39
N PRO A 16 9.03 -5.89 16.60
CA PRO A 16 8.42 -6.37 17.83
C PRO A 16 7.01 -5.77 17.98
N SER A 17 6.13 -6.46 18.72
CA SER A 17 4.82 -5.90 19.08
C SER A 17 5.01 -4.60 19.84
N ASP A 18 4.30 -3.55 19.44
CA ASP A 18 4.36 -2.19 19.97
C ASP A 18 3.05 -1.73 20.64
N ASP A 19 2.19 -2.68 20.99
CA ASP A 19 0.97 -2.49 21.76
C ASP A 19 1.21 -2.24 23.27
N HIS A 20 2.45 -2.39 23.73
CA HIS A 20 2.88 -2.10 25.11
C HIS A 20 4.21 -1.31 25.14
N MET A 21 4.49 -0.66 26.27
CA MET A 21 5.61 0.27 26.43
C MET A 21 6.99 -0.36 26.09
N GLN A 22 7.26 -1.59 26.56
CA GLN A 22 8.54 -2.26 26.29
C GLN A 22 8.74 -2.53 24.79
N GLY A 23 7.66 -2.89 24.07
CA GLY A 23 7.72 -3.07 22.62
C GLY A 23 7.99 -1.78 21.89
N LYS A 24 7.34 -0.68 22.29
CA LYS A 24 7.64 0.67 21.76
C LYS A 24 9.08 1.08 22.02
N MET A 25 9.59 0.87 23.25
CA MET A 25 10.98 1.15 23.59
C MET A 25 11.96 0.34 22.73
N LEU A 26 11.70 -0.96 22.54
CA LEU A 26 12.55 -1.82 21.71
C LEU A 26 12.54 -1.35 20.25
N ARG A 27 11.37 -1.00 19.72
CA ARG A 27 11.24 -0.49 18.35
C ARG A 27 12.00 0.83 18.16
N LEU A 28 11.89 1.76 19.11
CA LEU A 28 12.67 3.01 19.08
C LEU A 28 14.18 2.75 19.10
N LYS A 29 14.65 1.81 19.96
CA LYS A 29 16.05 1.38 19.99
C LYS A 29 16.51 0.81 18.64
N GLN A 30 15.69 -0.01 17.99
CA GLN A 30 15.99 -0.56 16.66
C GLN A 30 16.14 0.53 15.61
N PHE A 31 15.23 1.50 15.57
CA PHE A 31 15.28 2.61 14.62
C PHE A 31 16.54 3.45 14.82
N TYR A 32 16.84 3.81 16.06
CA TYR A 32 18.04 4.60 16.36
C TYR A 32 19.33 3.80 16.08
N PHE A 33 19.39 2.54 16.46
CA PHE A 33 20.56 1.70 16.20
C PHE A 33 20.92 1.64 14.71
N LEU A 34 19.95 1.38 13.86
CA LEU A 34 20.17 1.34 12.41
C LEU A 34 20.51 2.71 11.83
N ALA A 35 19.85 3.77 12.29
CA ALA A 35 20.12 5.13 11.85
C ALA A 35 21.54 5.57 12.23
N SER A 36 21.95 5.36 13.49
CA SER A 36 23.27 5.71 14.00
C SER A 36 24.38 4.94 13.29
N ALA A 37 24.25 3.61 13.18
CA ALA A 37 25.24 2.78 12.48
C ALA A 37 25.41 3.22 11.00
N THR A 38 24.31 3.61 10.35
CA THR A 38 24.34 4.06 8.96
C THR A 38 25.06 5.40 8.85
N MET A 39 24.75 6.36 9.72
CA MET A 39 25.40 7.69 9.70
C MET A 39 26.90 7.60 10.02
N GLN A 40 27.29 6.83 11.03
CA GLN A 40 28.68 6.58 11.35
C GLN A 40 29.44 5.92 10.18
N SER A 41 28.85 4.92 9.54
CA SER A 41 29.44 4.26 8.35
C SER A 41 29.61 5.22 7.20
N MET A 42 28.63 6.10 6.97
CA MET A 42 28.68 7.12 5.92
C MET A 42 29.81 8.13 6.17
N ILE A 43 29.90 8.70 7.38
CA ILE A 43 30.99 9.63 7.76
C ILE A 43 32.35 8.98 7.60
N LYS A 44 32.51 7.73 8.12
CA LYS A 44 33.78 6.99 7.98
C LYS A 44 34.19 6.77 6.52
N ARG A 45 33.23 6.45 5.65
CA ARG A 45 33.50 6.26 4.21
C ARG A 45 33.85 7.59 3.54
N HIS A 46 33.16 8.67 3.89
CA HIS A 46 33.47 10.00 3.34
C HIS A 46 34.90 10.42 3.72
N LYS A 47 35.26 10.35 5.01
CA LYS A 47 36.61 10.66 5.50
C LYS A 47 37.73 9.78 4.91
N ALA A 48 37.39 8.59 4.44
CA ALA A 48 38.37 7.72 3.76
C ALA A 48 38.70 8.15 2.32
N VAL A 49 37.89 9.05 1.75
CA VAL A 49 38.01 9.50 0.35
C VAL A 49 38.26 11.01 0.25
N PHE A 50 37.68 11.78 1.15
CA PHE A 50 37.72 13.24 1.19
C PHE A 50 38.24 13.73 2.54
N ASP A 51 39.18 14.67 2.51
CA ASP A 51 39.80 15.22 3.73
C ASP A 51 38.87 16.21 4.48
N ASP A 52 37.89 16.78 3.79
CA ASP A 52 37.01 17.81 4.33
C ASP A 52 35.54 17.37 4.40
N LEU A 53 34.99 17.31 5.63
CA LEU A 53 33.59 17.00 5.87
C LEU A 53 32.62 18.08 5.39
N ASN A 54 33.09 19.34 5.18
CA ASN A 54 32.23 20.37 4.57
C ASN A 54 31.78 20.02 3.17
N SER A 55 32.51 19.16 2.48
CA SER A 55 32.16 18.64 1.15
C SER A 55 31.05 17.56 1.17
N LEU A 56 30.64 17.07 2.36
CA LEU A 56 29.65 15.99 2.49
C LEU A 56 28.36 16.23 1.68
N PRO A 57 27.75 17.44 1.67
CA PRO A 57 26.54 17.69 0.87
C PRO A 57 26.74 17.65 -0.65
N GLU A 58 27.97 17.67 -1.13
CA GLU A 58 28.29 17.57 -2.55
C GLU A 58 28.38 16.11 -3.03
N HIS A 59 28.61 15.18 -2.07
CA HIS A 59 28.87 13.78 -2.35
C HIS A 59 27.79 12.84 -1.83
N VAL A 60 26.89 13.31 -0.97
CA VAL A 60 25.88 12.51 -0.29
C VAL A 60 24.49 13.09 -0.45
N VAL A 61 23.54 12.24 -0.86
CA VAL A 61 22.12 12.49 -0.81
C VAL A 61 21.42 11.33 -0.10
N ILE A 62 20.49 11.65 0.80
CA ILE A 62 19.74 10.64 1.57
C ILE A 62 18.26 10.86 1.36
N GLN A 63 17.58 9.81 0.88
CA GLN A 63 16.13 9.77 0.78
C GLN A 63 15.56 8.99 1.97
N ILE A 64 14.90 9.70 2.88
CA ILE A 64 14.16 9.08 3.99
C ILE A 64 12.91 8.43 3.42
N ASN A 65 12.82 7.10 3.56
CA ASN A 65 11.70 6.31 3.08
C ASN A 65 10.72 6.05 4.23
N GLU A 66 9.62 6.78 4.29
CA GLU A 66 8.74 6.93 5.45
C GLU A 66 9.48 7.59 6.62
N THR A 67 8.91 7.60 7.83
CA THR A 67 9.50 8.23 9.02
C THR A 67 10.43 7.32 9.81
N HIS A 68 10.41 6.01 9.55
CA HIS A 68 11.18 5.03 10.33
C HIS A 68 12.68 5.35 10.45
N PRO A 69 13.40 5.83 9.40
CA PRO A 69 14.80 6.23 9.52
C PRO A 69 15.00 7.72 9.82
N ALA A 70 13.96 8.46 10.22
CA ALA A 70 14.04 9.92 10.40
C ALA A 70 15.06 10.35 11.48
N LEU A 71 15.34 9.48 12.46
CA LEU A 71 16.36 9.71 13.48
C LEU A 71 17.79 9.87 12.92
N ALA A 72 18.02 9.46 11.66
CA ALA A 72 19.28 9.70 10.97
C ALA A 72 19.63 11.19 10.86
N MET A 73 18.61 12.07 10.79
CA MET A 73 18.83 13.52 10.70
C MET A 73 19.41 14.13 11.99
N PRO A 74 18.76 13.99 13.17
CA PRO A 74 19.34 14.48 14.41
C PRO A 74 20.59 13.69 14.83
N GLU A 75 20.75 12.41 14.45
CA GLU A 75 21.97 11.66 14.70
C GLU A 75 23.15 12.19 13.87
N LEU A 76 22.94 12.53 12.59
CA LEU A 76 24.01 13.16 11.82
C LEU A 76 24.42 14.52 12.45
N MET A 77 23.43 15.31 12.92
CA MET A 77 23.75 16.55 13.66
C MET A 77 24.58 16.25 14.91
N ARG A 78 24.22 15.22 15.68
CA ARG A 78 24.99 14.82 16.87
C ARG A 78 26.44 14.47 16.52
N ILE A 79 26.64 13.63 15.51
CA ILE A 79 28.00 13.23 15.08
C ILE A 79 28.80 14.48 14.67
N LEU A 80 28.23 15.35 13.84
CA LEU A 80 28.91 16.56 13.38
C LEU A 80 29.29 17.49 14.54
N MET A 81 28.40 17.69 15.52
CA MET A 81 28.64 18.60 16.63
C MET A 81 29.48 17.98 17.75
N ASP A 82 29.22 16.72 18.13
CA ASP A 82 29.79 16.14 19.34
C ASP A 82 31.08 15.35 19.04
N GLU A 83 31.32 14.94 17.79
CA GLU A 83 32.48 14.12 17.39
C GLU A 83 33.38 14.81 16.35
N GLU A 84 32.84 15.78 15.58
CA GLU A 84 33.56 16.42 14.46
C GLU A 84 33.65 17.95 14.62
N ASP A 85 33.36 18.49 15.80
CA ASP A 85 33.54 19.92 16.22
C ASP A 85 32.80 20.95 15.34
N PHE A 86 31.73 20.60 14.63
CA PHE A 86 30.91 21.55 13.88
C PHE A 86 30.02 22.38 14.79
N GLY A 87 29.83 23.64 14.42
CA GLY A 87 28.81 24.47 15.04
C GLY A 87 27.38 24.04 14.71
N TRP A 88 26.42 24.41 15.57
CA TRP A 88 24.99 24.07 15.39
C TRP A 88 24.45 24.49 14.01
N ASP A 89 24.69 25.72 13.58
CA ASP A 89 24.16 26.24 12.32
C ASP A 89 24.78 25.54 11.09
N GLU A 90 26.03 25.17 11.18
CA GLU A 90 26.76 24.42 10.13
C GLU A 90 26.18 23.02 10.01
N ALA A 91 26.08 22.29 11.12
CA ALA A 91 25.49 20.95 11.16
C ALA A 91 24.03 20.95 10.67
N TYR A 92 23.21 21.88 11.16
CA TYR A 92 21.82 22.06 10.72
C TYR A 92 21.72 22.37 9.23
N GLY A 93 22.58 23.28 8.73
CA GLY A 93 22.62 23.64 7.30
C GLY A 93 23.03 22.49 6.41
N MET A 94 23.99 21.66 6.86
CA MET A 94 24.48 20.49 6.15
C MET A 94 23.39 19.41 6.05
N VAL A 95 22.75 19.07 7.18
CA VAL A 95 21.63 18.09 7.22
C VAL A 95 20.50 18.50 6.28
N LYS A 96 20.12 19.77 6.25
CA LYS A 96 19.08 20.27 5.34
C LYS A 96 19.43 20.18 3.86
N LYS A 97 20.70 20.10 3.49
CA LYS A 97 21.12 19.92 2.09
C LYS A 97 21.08 18.45 1.66
N ILE A 98 21.34 17.53 2.60
CA ILE A 98 21.54 16.10 2.34
C ILE A 98 20.21 15.33 2.31
N PHE A 99 19.24 15.66 3.19
CA PHE A 99 18.06 14.85 3.42
C PHE A 99 16.84 15.28 2.60
N HIS A 100 16.12 14.26 2.13
CA HIS A 100 14.84 14.34 1.44
C HIS A 100 13.89 13.32 2.04
N TYR A 101 12.57 13.53 1.92
CA TYR A 101 11.55 12.70 2.55
C TYR A 101 10.53 12.18 1.55
N THR A 102 10.32 10.86 1.53
CA THR A 102 9.20 10.21 0.86
C THR A 102 8.18 9.80 1.91
N ASN A 103 7.00 10.42 1.88
CA ASN A 103 5.87 10.00 2.70
C ASN A 103 5.09 8.88 2.02
N HIS A 104 4.63 7.89 2.79
CA HIS A 104 3.79 6.77 2.33
C HIS A 104 2.45 6.70 3.05
N THR A 105 2.17 7.59 4.01
CA THR A 105 1.02 7.53 4.90
C THR A 105 0.06 8.69 4.65
N ILE A 106 -1.22 8.38 4.35
CA ILE A 106 -2.28 9.38 4.23
C ILE A 106 -3.04 9.55 5.55
N MET A 107 -3.26 8.44 6.26
CA MET A 107 -4.05 8.43 7.50
C MET A 107 -3.26 9.11 8.62
N THR A 108 -3.76 10.23 9.11
CA THR A 108 -3.07 11.03 10.15
C THR A 108 -2.88 10.27 11.45
N GLU A 109 -3.82 9.39 11.80
CA GLU A 109 -3.77 8.51 12.96
C GLU A 109 -2.69 7.41 12.85
N ALA A 110 -2.22 7.12 11.64
CA ALA A 110 -1.15 6.16 11.40
C ALA A 110 0.25 6.81 11.27
N MET A 111 0.32 8.14 11.42
CA MET A 111 1.60 8.83 11.42
C MET A 111 2.38 8.56 12.70
N GLU A 112 3.67 8.25 12.55
CA GLU A 112 4.55 7.88 13.64
C GLU A 112 4.74 9.03 14.63
N CYS A 113 4.36 8.75 15.90
CA CYS A 113 4.60 9.60 17.05
C CYS A 113 5.23 8.78 18.18
N TRP A 114 6.09 9.41 18.96
CA TRP A 114 6.71 8.82 20.14
C TRP A 114 6.37 9.60 21.39
N ASP A 115 6.03 8.90 22.48
CA ASP A 115 5.89 9.53 23.80
C ASP A 115 7.16 10.29 24.15
N GLU A 116 7.01 11.58 24.48
CA GLU A 116 8.12 12.50 24.72
C GLU A 116 8.99 12.08 25.91
N ASN A 117 8.36 11.60 27.00
CA ASN A 117 9.09 11.18 28.20
C ASN A 117 9.90 9.90 27.93
N MET A 118 9.29 8.91 27.27
CA MET A 118 9.98 7.68 26.87
C MET A 118 11.19 8.00 25.98
N PHE A 119 10.99 8.87 24.98
CA PHE A 119 12.03 9.26 24.06
C PHE A 119 13.19 9.98 24.77
N ARG A 120 12.89 10.95 25.64
CA ARG A 120 13.85 11.70 26.42
C ARG A 120 14.69 10.81 27.32
N LEU A 121 14.09 9.77 27.93
CA LEU A 121 14.80 8.82 28.78
C LEU A 121 15.73 7.91 27.99
N LEU A 122 15.32 7.47 26.81
CA LEU A 122 16.11 6.53 25.98
C LEU A 122 17.21 7.24 25.17
N LEU A 123 16.93 8.41 24.64
CA LEU A 123 17.78 9.13 23.69
C LEU A 123 17.96 10.61 24.08
N PRO A 124 18.52 10.91 25.29
CA PRO A 124 18.52 12.26 25.86
C PRO A 124 19.24 13.27 24.97
N ARG A 125 20.37 12.91 24.34
CA ARG A 125 21.11 13.83 23.47
C ARG A 125 20.35 14.12 22.16
N ILE A 126 19.77 13.10 21.56
CA ILE A 126 18.93 13.25 20.35
C ILE A 126 17.70 14.09 20.66
N TYR A 127 17.09 13.90 21.84
CA TYR A 127 15.96 14.71 22.29
C TYR A 127 16.35 16.20 22.41
N GLN A 128 17.52 16.54 23.01
CA GLN A 128 18.00 17.92 23.06
C GLN A 128 18.14 18.55 21.67
N ILE A 129 18.68 17.80 20.72
CA ILE A 129 18.83 18.25 19.32
C ILE A 129 17.46 18.48 18.69
N ILE A 130 16.50 17.55 18.90
CA ILE A 130 15.12 17.70 18.38
C ILE A 130 14.42 18.90 19.01
N CYS A 131 14.62 19.19 20.31
CA CYS A 131 14.10 20.41 20.95
C CYS A 131 14.60 21.69 20.25
N ALA A 132 15.91 21.78 20.01
CA ALA A 132 16.49 22.93 19.32
C ALA A 132 16.03 23.05 17.85
N ILE A 133 15.84 21.92 17.15
CA ILE A 133 15.22 21.89 15.81
C ILE A 133 13.78 22.41 15.87
N ASN A 134 12.99 21.92 16.83
CA ASN A 134 11.61 22.33 17.03
C ASN A 134 11.51 23.84 17.30
N GLU A 135 12.33 24.36 18.19
CA GLU A 135 12.37 25.81 18.51
C GLU A 135 12.67 26.65 17.26
N LYS A 136 13.74 26.31 16.54
CA LYS A 136 14.12 26.99 15.29
C LYS A 136 13.05 26.92 14.21
N TYR A 137 12.36 25.78 14.13
CA TYR A 137 11.26 25.59 13.18
C TYR A 137 10.02 26.39 13.57
N CYS A 138 9.62 26.39 14.85
CA CYS A 138 8.49 27.16 15.35
C CYS A 138 8.74 28.67 15.22
N GLN A 139 9.97 29.17 15.52
CA GLN A 139 10.36 30.55 15.27
C GLN A 139 10.17 30.93 13.80
N LYS A 140 10.53 30.04 12.87
CA LYS A 140 10.32 30.30 11.45
C LYS A 140 8.83 30.31 11.08
N LEU A 141 8.02 29.42 11.65
CA LEU A 141 6.58 29.39 11.43
C LEU A 141 5.89 30.65 11.97
N SER A 142 6.32 31.17 13.11
CA SER A 142 5.74 32.38 13.74
C SER A 142 5.88 33.64 12.88
N VAL A 143 6.85 33.71 11.99
CA VAL A 143 6.96 34.78 11.00
C VAL A 143 5.76 34.82 10.05
N TYR A 144 5.21 33.64 9.71
CA TYR A 144 4.10 33.53 8.78
C TYR A 144 2.73 33.42 9.47
N TYR A 145 2.69 32.83 10.67
CA TYR A 145 1.47 32.55 11.44
C TYR A 145 1.45 33.25 12.80
N SER A 146 1.91 34.48 12.87
CA SER A 146 2.12 35.24 14.12
C SER A 146 0.91 35.36 15.07
N LYS A 147 -0.32 35.13 14.56
CA LYS A 147 -1.58 35.16 15.33
C LYS A 147 -2.31 33.81 15.35
N GLU A 148 -1.69 32.74 14.86
CA GLU A 148 -2.32 31.43 14.67
C GLU A 148 -1.53 30.35 15.40
N GLU A 149 -1.40 30.52 16.74
CA GLU A 149 -0.62 29.61 17.61
C GLU A 149 -1.03 28.14 17.43
N GLU A 150 -2.33 27.85 17.22
CA GLU A 150 -2.84 26.51 16.99
C GLU A 150 -2.26 25.89 15.71
N LYS A 151 -2.11 26.66 14.63
CA LYS A 151 -1.47 26.16 13.40
C LYS A 151 0.01 25.86 13.62
N ILE A 152 0.71 26.70 14.40
CA ILE A 152 2.11 26.45 14.75
C ILE A 152 2.19 25.15 15.58
N ALA A 153 1.33 25.00 16.59
CA ALA A 153 1.29 23.81 17.43
C ALA A 153 0.99 22.51 16.64
N GLN A 154 0.13 22.56 15.61
CA GLN A 154 -0.13 21.44 14.72
C GLN A 154 1.08 21.05 13.88
N MET A 155 1.89 22.02 13.44
CA MET A 155 3.08 21.81 12.62
C MET A 155 4.35 21.54 13.43
N ALA A 156 4.36 21.85 14.73
CA ALA A 156 5.50 21.65 15.60
C ALA A 156 5.94 20.18 15.65
N VAL A 157 7.24 19.94 15.77
CA VAL A 157 7.83 18.61 15.92
C VAL A 157 7.46 18.00 17.27
N ILE A 158 7.45 18.82 18.32
CA ILE A 158 7.07 18.43 19.68
C ILE A 158 5.75 19.12 20.04
N GLY A 159 4.78 18.35 20.50
CA GLY A 159 3.49 18.87 20.96
C GLY A 159 2.61 17.77 21.52
N ASN A 160 1.77 18.11 22.53
CA ASN A 160 0.88 17.17 23.22
C ASN A 160 1.62 15.97 23.85
N ASN A 161 2.81 16.18 24.42
CA ASN A 161 3.70 15.14 24.98
C ASN A 161 4.14 14.08 23.94
N GLU A 162 4.18 14.45 22.66
CA GLU A 162 4.59 13.57 21.56
C GLU A 162 5.66 14.22 20.69
N ILE A 163 6.55 13.38 20.15
CA ILE A 163 7.49 13.72 19.09
C ILE A 163 6.92 13.21 17.78
N ARG A 164 6.59 14.12 16.86
CA ARG A 164 5.93 13.85 15.58
C ARG A 164 6.98 13.70 14.47
N MET A 165 7.23 12.46 14.07
CA MET A 165 8.35 12.16 13.16
C MET A 165 8.14 12.71 11.75
N ALA A 166 6.91 12.75 11.24
CA ALA A 166 6.60 13.38 9.95
C ALA A 166 6.90 14.90 9.98
N ASN A 167 6.56 15.57 11.08
CA ASN A 167 6.86 17.00 11.25
C ASN A 167 8.37 17.27 11.34
N LEU A 168 9.14 16.35 11.96
CA LEU A 168 10.61 16.41 11.95
C LEU A 168 11.15 16.33 10.51
N CYS A 169 10.63 15.42 9.70
CA CYS A 169 10.98 15.31 8.29
C CYS A 169 10.61 16.60 7.52
N VAL A 170 9.42 17.15 7.76
CA VAL A 170 8.98 18.42 7.13
C VAL A 170 9.88 19.58 7.51
N ALA A 171 10.34 19.67 8.78
CA ALA A 171 11.21 20.72 9.26
C ALA A 171 12.61 20.68 8.59
N LEU A 172 13.20 19.49 8.47
CA LEU A 172 14.59 19.31 8.05
C LEU A 172 14.79 18.99 6.57
N CYS A 173 13.90 18.21 5.95
CA CYS A 173 14.12 17.77 4.58
C CYS A 173 13.97 18.90 3.56
N ARG A 174 14.82 18.86 2.52
CA ARG A 174 14.83 19.84 1.42
C ARG A 174 13.66 19.62 0.45
N ARG A 175 13.32 18.37 0.16
CA ARG A 175 12.21 17.96 -0.71
C ARG A 175 11.37 16.91 0.00
N ILE A 176 10.06 16.90 -0.29
CA ILE A 176 9.08 15.98 0.27
C ILE A 176 8.23 15.47 -0.90
N ASN A 177 8.18 14.18 -1.10
CA ASN A 177 7.32 13.65 -2.15
C ASN A 177 6.24 12.69 -1.63
N GLY A 178 5.08 12.77 -2.28
CA GLY A 178 4.09 11.73 -2.30
C GLY A 178 4.43 10.66 -3.35
N VAL A 179 3.77 9.51 -3.27
CA VAL A 179 4.06 8.31 -4.06
C VAL A 179 3.03 8.01 -5.15
N SER A 180 2.11 8.93 -5.38
CA SER A 180 1.19 9.09 -6.53
C SER A 180 0.82 10.55 -6.67
N ASN A 181 0.20 10.93 -7.80
CA ASN A 181 -0.25 12.31 -8.01
C ASN A 181 -1.31 12.71 -6.97
N LEU A 182 -2.34 11.87 -6.78
CA LEU A 182 -3.37 12.10 -5.76
C LEU A 182 -2.77 12.23 -4.36
N HIS A 183 -1.83 11.35 -4.00
CA HIS A 183 -1.19 11.40 -2.69
C HIS A 183 -0.43 12.73 -2.48
N ALA A 184 0.35 13.15 -3.47
CA ALA A 184 1.05 14.43 -3.38
C ALA A 184 0.08 15.62 -3.21
N ASP A 185 -1.09 15.58 -3.85
CA ASP A 185 -2.11 16.62 -3.70
C ASP A 185 -2.77 16.57 -2.31
N ILE A 186 -3.02 15.38 -1.77
CA ILE A 186 -3.49 15.22 -0.38
C ILE A 186 -2.46 15.77 0.62
N LEU A 187 -1.16 15.51 0.41
CA LEU A 187 -0.10 16.08 1.25
C LEU A 187 -0.13 17.61 1.24
N LYS A 188 -0.28 18.23 0.07
CA LYS A 188 -0.31 19.69 -0.12
C LYS A 188 -1.56 20.35 0.44
N THR A 189 -2.73 19.71 0.24
CA THR A 189 -4.03 20.35 0.50
C THR A 189 -4.63 20.00 1.85
N ARG A 190 -4.19 18.90 2.46
CA ARG A 190 -4.77 18.37 3.71
C ARG A 190 -3.69 18.15 4.78
N ILE A 191 -2.79 17.20 4.59
CA ILE A 191 -1.88 16.71 5.64
C ILE A 191 -0.85 17.76 6.04
N PHE A 192 -0.09 18.29 5.09
CA PHE A 192 0.94 19.30 5.32
C PHE A 192 0.55 20.69 4.76
N LYS A 193 -0.75 20.97 4.72
CA LYS A 193 -1.32 22.20 4.14
C LYS A 193 -0.61 23.46 4.65
N GLY A 194 -0.42 23.59 5.97
CA GLY A 194 0.24 24.75 6.56
C GLY A 194 1.70 24.90 6.09
N SER A 195 2.46 23.81 6.07
CA SER A 195 3.83 23.82 5.55
C SER A 195 3.89 24.08 4.05
N TYR A 196 2.96 23.54 3.27
CA TYR A 196 2.89 23.77 1.83
C TYR A 196 2.63 25.24 1.49
N GLN A 197 1.78 25.93 2.25
CA GLN A 197 1.50 27.35 2.08
C GLN A 197 2.77 28.22 2.22
N ILE A 198 3.69 27.82 3.10
CA ILE A 198 4.96 28.55 3.32
C ILE A 198 6.06 28.08 2.36
N PHE A 199 6.14 26.79 2.10
CA PHE A 199 7.25 26.16 1.37
C PHE A 199 6.74 25.29 0.19
N PRO A 200 5.96 25.85 -0.77
CA PRO A 200 5.35 25.06 -1.84
C PRO A 200 6.38 24.29 -2.69
N GLN A 201 7.57 24.86 -2.86
CA GLN A 201 8.66 24.26 -3.64
C GLN A 201 9.23 22.96 -3.03
N LYS A 202 8.92 22.65 -1.76
CA LYS A 202 9.35 21.39 -1.13
C LYS A 202 8.60 20.17 -1.68
N TYR A 203 7.34 20.35 -2.10
CA TYR A 203 6.38 19.26 -2.32
C TYR A 203 6.25 18.86 -3.79
N LEU A 204 6.39 17.58 -4.07
CA LEU A 204 6.29 17.03 -5.43
C LEU A 204 5.68 15.61 -5.41
N ALA A 205 5.34 15.12 -6.61
CA ALA A 205 4.90 13.75 -6.83
C ALA A 205 5.99 12.95 -7.54
N ILE A 206 6.26 11.75 -7.02
CA ILE A 206 7.03 10.71 -7.71
C ILE A 206 6.26 9.41 -7.54
N THR A 207 5.54 9.02 -8.58
CA THR A 207 4.76 7.79 -8.56
C THR A 207 5.66 6.58 -8.36
N ASN A 208 5.27 5.68 -7.45
CA ASN A 208 5.98 4.43 -7.21
C ASN A 208 6.16 3.62 -8.49
N GLY A 209 7.09 2.70 -8.45
CA GLY A 209 7.34 1.73 -9.49
C GLY A 209 7.73 0.37 -8.93
N ILE A 210 7.79 -0.60 -9.80
CA ILE A 210 8.16 -1.98 -9.53
C ILE A 210 9.29 -2.43 -10.44
N THR A 211 10.15 -3.32 -9.97
CA THR A 211 11.17 -3.91 -10.85
C THR A 211 10.56 -4.98 -11.75
N HIS A 212 10.54 -4.70 -13.05
CA HIS A 212 10.06 -5.64 -14.07
C HIS A 212 10.99 -6.85 -14.21
N ARG A 213 12.27 -6.73 -13.79
CA ARG A 213 13.20 -7.87 -13.69
C ARG A 213 12.69 -8.95 -12.74
N ARG A 214 12.15 -8.57 -11.58
CA ARG A 214 11.53 -9.51 -10.64
C ARG A 214 10.10 -9.88 -11.08
N TRP A 215 9.25 -8.87 -11.30
CA TRP A 215 7.80 -9.08 -11.39
C TRP A 215 7.32 -9.59 -12.75
N LEU A 216 8.18 -9.53 -13.77
CA LEU A 216 7.96 -10.19 -15.06
C LEU A 216 9.01 -11.28 -15.31
N ALA A 217 10.28 -10.92 -15.48
CA ALA A 217 11.29 -11.86 -15.99
C ALA A 217 11.54 -13.05 -15.03
N LEU A 218 11.54 -12.83 -13.71
CA LEU A 218 11.69 -13.89 -12.73
C LEU A 218 10.35 -14.59 -12.45
N ALA A 219 9.30 -13.80 -12.14
CA ALA A 219 8.03 -14.34 -11.65
C ALA A 219 7.18 -14.98 -12.75
N ASN A 220 7.24 -14.47 -13.98
CA ASN A 220 6.44 -14.92 -15.13
C ASN A 220 7.30 -15.12 -16.38
N GLN A 221 8.18 -16.09 -16.35
CA GLN A 221 9.10 -16.38 -17.45
C GLN A 221 8.37 -16.62 -18.78
N GLY A 222 7.21 -17.29 -18.74
CA GLY A 222 6.40 -17.52 -19.93
C GLY A 222 5.97 -16.24 -20.63
N LEU A 223 5.47 -15.25 -19.86
CA LEU A 223 5.12 -13.94 -20.40
C LEU A 223 6.34 -13.16 -20.85
N TYR A 224 7.42 -13.20 -20.08
CA TYR A 224 8.69 -12.55 -20.44
C TYR A 224 9.23 -13.05 -21.79
N HIS A 225 9.25 -14.37 -22.00
CA HIS A 225 9.69 -14.95 -23.28
C HIS A 225 8.75 -14.57 -24.43
N LEU A 226 7.43 -14.65 -24.21
CA LEU A 226 6.45 -14.23 -25.21
C LEU A 226 6.65 -12.77 -25.61
N VAL A 227 6.78 -11.86 -24.65
CA VAL A 227 7.03 -10.43 -24.95
C VAL A 227 8.32 -10.25 -25.76
N ARG A 228 9.39 -10.94 -25.40
CA ARG A 228 10.67 -10.88 -26.12
C ARG A 228 10.61 -11.37 -27.58
N GLU A 229 9.71 -12.27 -27.91
CA GLU A 229 9.53 -12.71 -29.31
C GLU A 229 9.03 -11.57 -30.23
N TYR A 230 8.29 -10.59 -29.65
CA TYR A 230 7.61 -9.52 -30.39
C TYR A 230 8.22 -8.13 -30.20
N VAL A 231 9.15 -7.98 -29.28
CA VAL A 231 9.79 -6.71 -28.94
C VAL A 231 11.22 -6.66 -29.49
N LYS A 232 11.56 -5.56 -30.16
CA LYS A 232 12.93 -5.28 -30.63
C LYS A 232 13.70 -4.53 -29.55
N GLY A 233 14.69 -5.19 -28.94
CA GLY A 233 15.51 -4.62 -27.87
C GLY A 233 15.43 -5.39 -26.57
N ASP A 234 16.10 -4.88 -25.53
CA ASP A 234 16.17 -5.50 -24.22
C ASP A 234 15.23 -4.80 -23.24
N ILE A 235 14.05 -5.39 -23.03
CA ILE A 235 13.05 -4.86 -22.09
C ILE A 235 13.53 -4.79 -20.64
N LEU A 236 14.62 -5.49 -20.28
CA LEU A 236 15.18 -5.41 -18.93
C LEU A 236 15.99 -4.13 -18.71
N LYS A 237 16.42 -3.48 -19.80
CA LYS A 237 17.18 -2.23 -19.79
C LYS A 237 16.35 -1.02 -20.19
N ASP A 238 15.32 -1.22 -21.01
CA ASP A 238 14.45 -0.16 -21.50
C ASP A 238 12.98 -0.55 -21.33
N TYR A 239 12.35 0.01 -20.31
CA TYR A 239 10.94 -0.21 -19.98
C TYR A 239 9.96 0.39 -21.00
N HIS A 240 10.38 1.32 -21.84
CA HIS A 240 9.53 1.88 -22.89
C HIS A 240 9.17 0.84 -23.96
N LEU A 241 10.02 -0.17 -24.13
CA LEU A 241 9.82 -1.22 -25.12
C LEU A 241 8.58 -2.09 -24.86
N PHE A 242 8.01 -2.07 -23.65
CA PHE A 242 6.76 -2.79 -23.36
C PHE A 242 5.61 -2.37 -24.29
N GLU A 243 5.56 -1.11 -24.71
CA GLU A 243 4.50 -0.61 -25.60
C GLU A 243 4.54 -1.24 -27.00
N GLN A 244 5.66 -1.85 -27.40
CA GLN A 244 5.76 -2.52 -28.70
C GLN A 244 4.84 -3.74 -28.85
N ILE A 245 4.33 -4.31 -27.74
CA ILE A 245 3.35 -5.40 -27.83
C ILE A 245 1.91 -4.90 -28.06
N LEU A 246 1.65 -3.59 -27.93
CA LEU A 246 0.28 -3.06 -28.04
C LEU A 246 -0.40 -3.36 -29.38
N PRO A 247 0.25 -3.30 -30.57
CA PRO A 247 -0.36 -3.66 -31.84
C PRO A 247 -0.82 -5.12 -31.92
N TYR A 248 -0.20 -6.02 -31.14
CA TYR A 248 -0.50 -7.45 -31.16
C TYR A 248 -1.73 -7.84 -30.31
N LYS A 249 -2.40 -6.88 -29.67
CA LYS A 249 -3.67 -7.13 -28.95
C LYS A 249 -4.76 -7.71 -29.87
N ASP A 250 -4.70 -7.42 -31.16
CA ASP A 250 -5.63 -7.91 -32.19
C ASP A 250 -5.08 -9.11 -32.99
N ASP A 251 -3.83 -9.54 -32.72
CA ASP A 251 -3.22 -10.71 -33.35
C ASP A 251 -3.66 -12.00 -32.65
N LYS A 252 -4.37 -12.86 -33.36
CA LYS A 252 -4.96 -14.09 -32.81
C LYS A 252 -3.90 -15.08 -32.30
N GLU A 253 -2.73 -15.15 -32.96
CA GLU A 253 -1.67 -16.07 -32.55
C GLU A 253 -1.02 -15.59 -31.26
N PHE A 254 -0.71 -14.30 -31.17
CA PHE A 254 -0.20 -13.69 -29.96
C PHE A 254 -1.18 -13.87 -28.79
N CYS A 255 -2.45 -13.54 -28.97
CA CYS A 255 -3.49 -13.67 -27.94
C CYS A 255 -3.62 -15.12 -27.45
N LYS A 256 -3.58 -16.11 -28.35
CA LYS A 256 -3.59 -17.54 -27.98
C LYS A 256 -2.37 -17.96 -27.16
N LYS A 257 -1.16 -17.48 -27.54
CA LYS A 257 0.07 -17.70 -26.75
C LYS A 257 -0.03 -17.04 -25.38
N TYR A 258 -0.57 -15.82 -25.32
CA TYR A 258 -0.76 -15.06 -24.08
C TYR A 258 -1.72 -15.78 -23.12
N GLU A 259 -2.86 -16.26 -23.61
CA GLU A 259 -3.81 -17.05 -22.83
C GLU A 259 -3.20 -18.36 -22.30
N LYS A 260 -2.42 -19.05 -23.13
CA LYS A 260 -1.68 -20.27 -22.72
C LYS A 260 -0.71 -19.97 -21.57
N VAL A 261 0.00 -18.84 -21.62
CA VAL A 261 0.89 -18.42 -20.51
C VAL A 261 0.10 -18.19 -19.23
N LYS A 262 -1.05 -17.51 -19.31
CA LYS A 262 -1.92 -17.26 -18.14
C LYS A 262 -2.39 -18.60 -17.56
N ARG A 263 -2.89 -19.51 -18.39
CA ARG A 263 -3.34 -20.84 -17.96
C ARG A 263 -2.21 -21.62 -17.26
N ASN A 264 -1.00 -21.60 -17.79
CA ASN A 264 0.15 -22.27 -17.18
C ASN A 264 0.49 -21.70 -15.79
N ASN A 265 0.38 -20.37 -15.60
CA ASN A 265 0.57 -19.74 -14.30
C ASN A 265 -0.52 -20.16 -13.30
N LYS A 266 -1.78 -20.31 -13.74
CA LYS A 266 -2.88 -20.82 -12.90
C LYS A 266 -2.64 -22.26 -12.47
N ILE A 267 -2.18 -23.12 -13.38
CA ILE A 267 -1.80 -24.51 -13.07
C ILE A 267 -0.64 -24.53 -12.04
N ARG A 268 0.37 -23.64 -12.23
CA ARG A 268 1.50 -23.51 -11.27
C ARG A 268 1.01 -23.11 -9.88
N PHE A 269 0.09 -22.16 -9.79
CA PHE A 269 -0.48 -21.74 -8.50
C PHE A 269 -1.34 -22.86 -7.89
N ALA A 270 -2.20 -23.52 -8.66
CA ALA A 270 -3.02 -24.64 -8.19
C ALA A 270 -2.15 -25.78 -7.60
N LYS A 271 -1.05 -26.11 -8.28
CA LYS A 271 -0.07 -27.07 -7.76
C LYS A 271 0.55 -26.63 -6.45
N TYR A 272 0.98 -25.35 -6.37
CA TYR A 272 1.57 -24.78 -5.16
C TYR A 272 0.62 -24.85 -3.95
N ILE A 273 -0.66 -24.47 -4.12
CA ILE A 273 -1.66 -24.50 -3.05
C ILE A 273 -1.96 -25.94 -2.61
N LYS A 274 -2.07 -26.87 -3.56
CA LYS A 274 -2.24 -28.29 -3.24
C LYS A 274 -1.09 -28.83 -2.40
N GLU A 275 0.15 -28.53 -2.78
CA GLU A 275 1.36 -28.98 -2.06
C GLU A 275 1.50 -28.34 -0.69
N LYS A 276 1.13 -27.07 -0.52
CA LYS A 276 1.34 -26.31 0.72
C LYS A 276 0.19 -26.39 1.71
N GLN A 277 -1.06 -26.44 1.21
CA GLN A 277 -2.25 -26.34 2.06
C GLN A 277 -3.25 -27.50 1.82
N GLY A 278 -2.97 -28.43 0.90
CA GLY A 278 -3.85 -29.54 0.59
C GLY A 278 -5.14 -29.15 -0.16
N ILE A 279 -5.25 -27.89 -0.63
CA ILE A 279 -6.44 -27.37 -1.29
C ILE A 279 -6.35 -27.59 -2.80
N GLU A 280 -7.34 -28.25 -3.37
CA GLU A 280 -7.47 -28.39 -4.82
C GLU A 280 -8.15 -27.14 -5.40
N VAL A 281 -7.55 -26.53 -6.41
CA VAL A 281 -8.05 -25.34 -7.10
C VAL A 281 -8.20 -25.66 -8.57
N ASN A 282 -9.36 -25.34 -9.15
CA ASN A 282 -9.61 -25.50 -10.58
C ASN A 282 -8.89 -24.40 -11.38
N PRO A 283 -7.85 -24.70 -12.19
CA PRO A 283 -7.14 -23.69 -12.96
C PRO A 283 -7.97 -23.08 -14.12
N GLU A 284 -9.13 -23.65 -14.45
CA GLU A 284 -10.03 -23.09 -15.45
C GLU A 284 -11.03 -22.08 -14.85
N SER A 285 -11.13 -21.97 -13.51
CA SER A 285 -11.95 -20.97 -12.84
C SER A 285 -11.35 -19.56 -12.99
N ILE A 286 -12.15 -18.51 -12.88
CA ILE A 286 -11.66 -17.13 -12.80
C ILE A 286 -10.92 -16.95 -11.47
N PHE A 287 -9.64 -16.56 -11.53
CA PHE A 287 -8.86 -16.26 -10.32
C PHE A 287 -9.02 -14.79 -9.94
N ASP A 288 -9.86 -14.55 -8.95
CA ASP A 288 -10.16 -13.25 -8.37
C ASP A 288 -9.31 -13.05 -7.11
N VAL A 289 -8.35 -12.14 -7.15
CA VAL A 289 -7.27 -12.07 -6.16
C VAL A 289 -7.29 -10.76 -5.39
N HIS A 290 -7.50 -10.86 -4.07
CA HIS A 290 -7.33 -9.77 -3.12
C HIS A 290 -6.09 -10.02 -2.24
N CYS A 291 -4.94 -9.59 -2.72
CA CYS A 291 -3.63 -9.87 -2.13
C CYS A 291 -3.03 -8.58 -1.57
N LYS A 292 -3.27 -8.31 -0.30
CA LYS A 292 -2.84 -7.09 0.42
C LYS A 292 -2.68 -7.36 1.92
N ARG A 293 -1.79 -6.60 2.60
CA ARG A 293 -1.79 -6.54 4.07
C ARG A 293 -3.21 -6.24 4.56
N LEU A 294 -3.69 -6.94 5.57
CA LEU A 294 -5.04 -6.73 6.06
C LEU A 294 -5.13 -5.41 6.84
N HIS A 295 -6.02 -4.55 6.39
CA HIS A 295 -6.37 -3.29 7.03
C HIS A 295 -7.79 -2.90 6.61
N GLU A 296 -8.57 -2.28 7.51
CA GLU A 296 -9.98 -1.95 7.23
C GLU A 296 -10.14 -1.05 5.99
N TYR A 297 -9.28 -0.04 5.78
CA TYR A 297 -9.38 0.83 4.61
C TYR A 297 -9.12 0.12 3.27
N LYS A 298 -8.42 -1.04 3.28
CA LYS A 298 -8.20 -1.87 2.08
C LYS A 298 -9.41 -2.73 1.72
N ARG A 299 -10.39 -2.74 2.59
CA ARG A 299 -11.76 -3.26 2.43
C ARG A 299 -11.86 -4.74 2.06
N GLN A 300 -11.01 -5.61 2.65
CA GLN A 300 -11.22 -7.05 2.57
C GLN A 300 -12.64 -7.43 3.04
N LEU A 301 -13.21 -6.65 3.97
CA LEU A 301 -14.59 -6.84 4.42
C LEU A 301 -15.61 -6.62 3.28
N LEU A 302 -15.42 -5.61 2.41
CA LEU A 302 -16.27 -5.42 1.22
C LEU A 302 -16.26 -6.67 0.33
N LYS A 303 -15.07 -7.27 0.11
CA LYS A 303 -14.95 -8.52 -0.66
C LYS A 303 -15.62 -9.69 0.03
N CYS A 304 -15.53 -9.78 1.36
CA CYS A 304 -16.25 -10.79 2.15
C CYS A 304 -17.77 -10.69 1.96
N LEU A 305 -18.32 -9.48 2.08
CA LEU A 305 -19.75 -9.24 1.87
C LEU A 305 -20.18 -9.57 0.43
N HIS A 306 -19.34 -9.26 -0.55
CA HIS A 306 -19.60 -9.60 -1.94
C HIS A 306 -19.64 -11.12 -2.18
N ILE A 307 -18.75 -11.90 -1.57
CA ILE A 307 -18.78 -13.36 -1.68
C ILE A 307 -20.07 -13.93 -1.06
N ILE A 308 -20.50 -13.41 0.09
CA ILE A 308 -21.78 -13.77 0.72
C ILE A 308 -22.95 -13.42 -0.23
N TYR A 309 -22.90 -12.25 -0.88
CA TYR A 309 -23.91 -11.86 -1.87
C TYR A 309 -24.00 -12.85 -3.04
N ILE A 310 -22.85 -13.22 -3.62
CA ILE A 310 -22.82 -14.23 -4.71
C ILE A 310 -23.31 -15.58 -4.23
N TYR A 311 -22.90 -16.02 -3.03
CA TYR A 311 -23.40 -17.25 -2.40
C TYR A 311 -24.92 -17.26 -2.30
N GLN A 312 -25.53 -16.18 -1.79
CA GLN A 312 -26.98 -16.06 -1.69
C GLN A 312 -27.66 -15.99 -3.06
N LYS A 313 -27.02 -15.36 -4.05
CA LYS A 313 -27.51 -15.31 -5.44
C LYS A 313 -27.56 -16.71 -6.05
N ILE A 314 -26.52 -17.54 -5.87
CA ILE A 314 -26.48 -18.94 -6.34
C ILE A 314 -27.54 -19.79 -5.65
N LYS A 315 -27.79 -19.59 -4.34
CA LYS A 315 -28.86 -20.30 -3.64
C LYS A 315 -30.26 -19.99 -4.20
N LYS A 316 -30.48 -18.77 -4.70
CA LYS A 316 -31.75 -18.37 -5.33
C LYS A 316 -31.82 -18.80 -6.79
N ASP A 317 -30.71 -18.72 -7.53
CA ASP A 317 -30.59 -19.11 -8.93
C ASP A 317 -29.26 -19.84 -9.18
N PRO A 318 -29.25 -21.18 -9.15
CA PRO A 318 -28.04 -21.97 -9.40
C PRO A 318 -27.42 -21.80 -10.79
N THR A 319 -28.12 -21.18 -11.73
CA THR A 319 -27.65 -20.99 -13.13
C THR A 319 -26.94 -19.67 -13.34
N CYS A 320 -26.92 -18.77 -12.35
CA CYS A 320 -26.35 -17.43 -12.46
C CYS A 320 -24.82 -17.41 -12.61
N ILE A 321 -24.12 -18.50 -12.27
CA ILE A 321 -22.69 -18.69 -12.45
C ILE A 321 -22.46 -19.87 -13.40
N THR A 322 -21.94 -19.58 -14.59
CA THR A 322 -21.64 -20.54 -15.65
C THR A 322 -20.16 -20.87 -15.76
N THR A 323 -19.28 -19.92 -15.46
CA THR A 323 -17.83 -20.13 -15.35
C THR A 323 -17.44 -20.04 -13.89
N PRO A 324 -16.74 -21.05 -13.34
CA PRO A 324 -16.36 -21.05 -11.92
C PRO A 324 -15.49 -19.87 -11.53
N ILE A 325 -15.60 -19.43 -10.27
CA ILE A 325 -14.78 -18.37 -9.70
C ILE A 325 -14.05 -18.91 -8.48
N THR A 326 -12.74 -18.68 -8.41
CA THR A 326 -11.94 -18.91 -7.20
C THR A 326 -11.57 -17.56 -6.61
N PHE A 327 -12.15 -17.21 -5.46
CA PHE A 327 -11.81 -16.03 -4.67
C PHE A 327 -10.57 -16.32 -3.83
N ILE A 328 -9.50 -15.58 -4.05
CA ILE A 328 -8.21 -15.83 -3.42
C ILE A 328 -7.83 -14.64 -2.56
N PHE A 329 -7.77 -14.86 -1.25
CA PHE A 329 -7.22 -13.90 -0.30
C PHE A 329 -5.79 -14.26 0.06
N ALA A 330 -4.94 -13.25 0.18
CA ALA A 330 -3.59 -13.39 0.72
C ALA A 330 -3.29 -12.16 1.58
N ALA A 331 -3.21 -12.35 2.90
CA ALA A 331 -3.11 -11.23 3.83
C ALA A 331 -2.35 -11.61 5.11
N LYS A 332 -1.79 -10.60 5.77
CA LYS A 332 -1.27 -10.66 7.14
C LYS A 332 -1.78 -9.44 7.90
N ALA A 333 -2.20 -9.64 9.14
CA ALA A 333 -2.57 -8.58 10.08
C ALA A 333 -1.41 -8.23 11.01
N ALA A 334 -1.35 -6.97 11.45
CA ALA A 334 -0.47 -6.60 12.56
C ALA A 334 -0.89 -7.36 13.85
N PRO A 335 0.06 -7.75 14.72
CA PRO A 335 -0.24 -8.56 15.89
C PRO A 335 -1.28 -7.95 16.84
N GLY A 336 -1.25 -6.64 17.06
CA GLY A 336 -2.19 -5.92 17.93
C GLY A 336 -3.51 -5.51 17.25
N TYR A 337 -3.68 -5.71 15.94
CA TYR A 337 -4.87 -5.24 15.22
C TYR A 337 -6.03 -6.23 15.31
N ALA A 338 -6.81 -6.14 16.39
CA ALA A 338 -7.91 -7.07 16.70
C ALA A 338 -8.94 -7.16 15.57
N ARG A 339 -9.40 -6.01 15.03
CA ARG A 339 -10.38 -5.96 13.93
C ARG A 339 -9.88 -6.66 12.66
N ALA A 340 -8.62 -6.45 12.32
CA ALA A 340 -8.00 -7.14 11.17
C ALA A 340 -7.98 -8.66 11.37
N LYS A 341 -7.67 -9.14 12.56
CA LYS A 341 -7.73 -10.56 12.90
C LYS A 341 -9.16 -11.12 12.83
N GLU A 342 -10.14 -10.31 13.22
CA GLU A 342 -11.57 -10.70 13.13
C GLU A 342 -12.01 -10.84 11.67
N ILE A 343 -11.54 -9.96 10.78
CA ILE A 343 -11.80 -10.08 9.33
C ILE A 343 -11.13 -11.33 8.75
N ILE A 344 -9.92 -11.70 9.20
CA ILE A 344 -9.29 -12.97 8.79
C ILE A 344 -10.15 -14.16 9.20
N ARG A 345 -10.69 -14.17 10.43
CA ARG A 345 -11.59 -15.22 10.88
C ARG A 345 -12.87 -15.26 10.04
N LEU A 346 -13.41 -14.09 9.68
CA LEU A 346 -14.57 -14.01 8.78
C LEU A 346 -14.26 -14.65 7.40
N ILE A 347 -13.09 -14.36 6.82
CA ILE A 347 -12.68 -14.98 5.55
C ILE A 347 -12.64 -16.51 5.68
N HIS A 348 -12.08 -17.04 6.77
CA HIS A 348 -12.08 -18.48 7.02
C HIS A 348 -13.49 -19.06 7.20
N SER A 349 -14.38 -18.38 7.91
CA SER A 349 -15.77 -18.82 8.04
C SER A 349 -16.52 -18.82 6.72
N ILE A 350 -16.26 -17.83 5.86
CA ILE A 350 -16.81 -17.80 4.48
C ILE A 350 -16.21 -18.94 3.65
N GLN A 351 -14.90 -19.21 3.78
CA GLN A 351 -14.26 -20.35 3.12
C GLN A 351 -14.93 -21.67 3.52
N GLU A 352 -15.16 -21.88 4.80
CA GLU A 352 -15.87 -23.08 5.29
C GLU A 352 -17.31 -23.15 4.77
N MET A 353 -18.04 -22.04 4.80
CA MET A 353 -19.42 -21.95 4.31
C MET A 353 -19.50 -22.29 2.81
N VAL A 354 -18.66 -21.67 2.00
CA VAL A 354 -18.68 -21.83 0.54
C VAL A 354 -18.18 -23.20 0.13
N ASN A 355 -17.02 -23.63 0.64
CA ASN A 355 -16.35 -24.82 0.15
C ASN A 355 -16.97 -26.14 0.68
N LYS A 356 -17.81 -26.09 1.73
CA LYS A 356 -18.54 -27.25 2.25
C LYS A 356 -19.98 -27.34 1.79
N ASP A 357 -20.52 -26.30 1.16
CA ASP A 357 -21.91 -26.34 0.65
C ASP A 357 -21.94 -26.97 -0.75
N PRO A 358 -22.62 -28.13 -0.91
CA PRO A 358 -22.69 -28.83 -2.22
C PRO A 358 -23.27 -27.97 -3.36
N ASP A 359 -24.14 -27.01 -3.05
CA ASP A 359 -24.73 -26.13 -4.07
C ASP A 359 -23.69 -25.17 -4.69
N MET A 360 -22.55 -25.00 -4.03
CA MET A 360 -21.44 -24.15 -4.49
C MET A 360 -20.40 -24.92 -5.31
N ASP A 361 -20.44 -26.25 -5.26
CA ASP A 361 -19.48 -27.08 -5.99
C ASP A 361 -19.49 -26.77 -7.50
N GLY A 362 -18.31 -26.65 -8.08
CA GLY A 362 -18.13 -26.28 -9.48
C GLY A 362 -18.54 -24.85 -9.84
N LYS A 363 -18.98 -24.00 -8.89
CA LYS A 363 -19.40 -22.61 -9.12
C LYS A 363 -18.49 -21.59 -8.47
N ILE A 364 -18.31 -21.66 -7.16
CA ILE A 364 -17.43 -20.76 -6.43
C ILE A 364 -16.60 -21.50 -5.40
N GLN A 365 -15.39 -21.03 -5.21
CA GLN A 365 -14.46 -21.51 -4.19
C GLN A 365 -13.78 -20.33 -3.51
N VAL A 366 -13.49 -20.44 -2.23
CA VAL A 366 -12.72 -19.43 -1.47
C VAL A 366 -11.44 -20.06 -0.95
N VAL A 367 -10.31 -19.38 -1.16
CA VAL A 367 -8.98 -19.81 -0.73
C VAL A 367 -8.30 -18.69 0.03
N PHE A 368 -7.88 -18.95 1.27
CA PHE A 368 -6.99 -18.08 2.01
C PHE A 368 -5.56 -18.62 1.91
N VAL A 369 -4.67 -17.84 1.30
CA VAL A 369 -3.27 -18.23 1.12
C VAL A 369 -2.47 -17.87 2.37
N GLU A 370 -1.98 -18.87 3.06
CA GLU A 370 -1.21 -18.72 4.29
C GLU A 370 0.16 -18.12 4.03
N ASN A 371 0.70 -17.46 5.05
CA ASN A 371 2.05 -16.91 5.09
C ASN A 371 2.43 -16.07 3.87
N TYR A 372 1.52 -15.20 3.40
CA TYR A 372 1.79 -14.33 2.27
C TYR A 372 3.11 -13.57 2.40
N CYS A 373 3.96 -13.70 1.40
CA CYS A 373 5.28 -13.09 1.30
C CYS A 373 5.69 -12.90 -0.17
N VAL A 374 6.86 -12.35 -0.43
CA VAL A 374 7.33 -12.07 -1.79
C VAL A 374 7.37 -13.33 -2.66
N SER A 375 7.86 -14.46 -2.15
CA SER A 375 7.92 -15.72 -2.92
C SER A 375 6.53 -16.28 -3.28
N VAL A 376 5.55 -16.10 -2.40
CA VAL A 376 4.14 -16.44 -2.71
C VAL A 376 3.57 -15.49 -3.75
N ALA A 377 3.85 -14.19 -3.63
CA ALA A 377 3.41 -13.18 -4.60
C ALA A 377 3.92 -13.46 -6.02
N GLU A 378 5.16 -13.96 -6.16
CA GLU A 378 5.78 -14.33 -7.45
C GLU A 378 5.06 -15.50 -8.16
N ILE A 379 4.28 -16.29 -7.44
CA ILE A 379 3.48 -17.37 -7.99
C ILE A 379 2.03 -16.93 -8.20
N LEU A 380 1.46 -16.23 -7.22
CA LEU A 380 0.05 -15.83 -7.21
C LEU A 380 -0.26 -14.72 -8.23
N ILE A 381 0.56 -13.67 -8.28
CA ILE A 381 0.29 -12.51 -9.14
C ILE A 381 0.22 -12.86 -10.63
N PRO A 382 1.14 -13.66 -11.21
CA PRO A 382 1.03 -14.12 -12.60
C PRO A 382 -0.22 -14.95 -12.90
N ALA A 383 -0.78 -15.63 -11.90
CA ALA A 383 -1.94 -16.48 -12.04
C ALA A 383 -3.28 -15.72 -12.00
N ALA A 384 -3.31 -14.49 -11.51
CA ALA A 384 -4.54 -13.72 -11.34
C ALA A 384 -5.18 -13.32 -12.67
N ASP A 385 -6.52 -13.46 -12.75
CA ASP A 385 -7.34 -12.86 -13.82
C ASP A 385 -7.86 -11.49 -13.39
N ILE A 386 -8.34 -11.36 -12.14
CA ILE A 386 -8.87 -10.13 -11.56
C ILE A 386 -7.95 -9.69 -10.42
N SER A 387 -7.63 -8.41 -10.39
CA SER A 387 -6.87 -7.72 -9.35
C SER A 387 -7.80 -6.81 -8.55
N GLU A 388 -8.01 -7.15 -7.28
CA GLU A 388 -8.84 -6.36 -6.36
C GLU A 388 -8.04 -5.21 -5.74
N GLN A 389 -8.34 -3.98 -6.16
CA GLN A 389 -7.70 -2.73 -5.71
C GLN A 389 -8.76 -1.79 -5.14
N ILE A 390 -9.51 -2.30 -4.15
CA ILE A 390 -10.78 -1.79 -3.68
C ILE A 390 -10.69 -0.95 -2.39
N SER A 391 -9.54 -0.32 -2.13
CA SER A 391 -9.38 0.61 -0.99
C SER A 391 -10.44 1.71 -1.01
N THR A 392 -10.77 2.24 0.16
CA THR A 392 -11.57 3.47 0.25
C THR A 392 -10.83 4.60 -0.45
N ALA A 393 -11.45 5.24 -1.44
CA ALA A 393 -10.80 6.28 -2.23
C ALA A 393 -10.32 7.44 -1.34
N GLY A 394 -9.06 7.82 -1.51
CA GLY A 394 -8.35 8.82 -0.72
C GLY A 394 -7.55 8.25 0.46
N MET A 395 -7.44 6.92 0.62
CA MET A 395 -6.73 6.29 1.73
C MET A 395 -5.50 5.46 1.33
N GLU A 396 -5.42 4.94 0.11
CA GLU A 396 -4.23 4.24 -0.41
C GLU A 396 -3.30 5.24 -1.09
N ALA A 397 -2.15 5.50 -0.52
CA ALA A 397 -1.20 6.48 -1.04
C ALA A 397 -0.75 6.19 -2.49
N SER A 398 -0.53 4.96 -2.82
CA SER A 398 -0.17 4.49 -4.17
C SER A 398 -0.66 3.06 -4.41
N GLY A 399 -0.23 2.13 -3.57
CA GLY A 399 -0.17 0.72 -3.90
C GLY A 399 0.95 0.41 -4.90
N THR A 400 1.43 -0.82 -4.86
CA THR A 400 2.37 -1.37 -5.87
C THR A 400 1.90 -2.74 -6.36
N GLY A 401 0.99 -3.38 -5.62
CA GLY A 401 0.33 -4.61 -6.07
C GLY A 401 -0.42 -4.41 -7.38
N ASN A 402 -1.16 -3.32 -7.52
CA ASN A 402 -1.87 -2.93 -8.75
C ASN A 402 -0.94 -2.92 -9.97
N MET A 403 0.26 -2.36 -9.87
CA MET A 403 1.26 -2.32 -10.95
C MET A 403 1.77 -3.73 -11.31
N LYS A 404 1.98 -4.60 -10.30
CA LYS A 404 2.43 -5.98 -10.49
C LYS A 404 1.37 -6.82 -11.20
N PHE A 405 0.11 -6.69 -10.79
CA PHE A 405 -1.01 -7.34 -11.43
C PHE A 405 -1.22 -6.85 -12.87
N MET A 406 -1.18 -5.53 -13.09
CA MET A 406 -1.24 -4.90 -14.41
C MET A 406 -0.18 -5.48 -15.36
N MET A 407 1.08 -5.54 -14.91
CA MET A 407 2.20 -6.08 -15.69
C MET A 407 2.00 -7.54 -16.08
N ASN A 408 1.31 -8.31 -15.25
CA ASN A 408 0.99 -9.71 -15.48
C ASN A 408 -0.38 -9.93 -16.14
N GLY A 409 -1.02 -8.87 -16.64
CA GLY A 409 -2.25 -8.92 -17.42
C GLY A 409 -3.50 -9.28 -16.63
N ALA A 410 -3.50 -9.07 -15.32
CA ALA A 410 -4.73 -9.12 -14.55
C ALA A 410 -5.50 -7.81 -14.71
N LEU A 411 -6.82 -7.88 -14.91
CA LEU A 411 -7.66 -6.68 -15.00
C LEU A 411 -8.03 -6.19 -13.60
N THR A 412 -7.88 -4.89 -13.39
CA THR A 412 -8.15 -4.27 -12.10
C THR A 412 -9.63 -3.93 -11.95
N ILE A 413 -10.24 -4.40 -10.85
CA ILE A 413 -11.43 -3.81 -10.24
C ILE A 413 -10.95 -2.94 -9.09
N GLY A 414 -11.30 -1.66 -9.09
CA GLY A 414 -10.77 -0.75 -8.07
C GLY A 414 -11.53 0.55 -7.95
N THR A 415 -11.08 1.35 -7.00
CA THR A 415 -11.52 2.74 -6.81
C THR A 415 -10.53 3.70 -7.47
N MET A 416 -10.94 4.93 -7.73
CA MET A 416 -10.05 6.01 -8.18
C MET A 416 -9.22 6.51 -7.00
N ASP A 417 -8.22 5.69 -6.63
CA ASP A 417 -7.34 5.90 -5.48
C ASP A 417 -5.90 5.51 -5.79
N GLY A 418 -4.96 6.19 -5.17
CA GLY A 418 -3.53 5.93 -5.34
C GLY A 418 -3.10 5.85 -6.80
N ALA A 419 -2.28 4.85 -7.12
CA ALA A 419 -1.80 4.65 -8.49
C ALA A 419 -2.84 4.05 -9.46
N ASN A 420 -4.04 3.65 -8.99
CA ASN A 420 -5.11 3.24 -9.90
C ASN A 420 -5.49 4.36 -10.86
N ILE A 421 -5.36 5.63 -10.44
CA ILE A 421 -5.62 6.80 -11.27
C ILE A 421 -4.65 6.83 -12.46
N GLU A 422 -3.35 6.75 -12.18
CA GLU A 422 -2.33 6.72 -13.24
C GLU A 422 -2.43 5.46 -14.10
N ILE A 423 -2.86 4.32 -13.54
CA ILE A 423 -3.14 3.11 -14.33
C ILE A 423 -4.28 3.41 -15.31
N ALA A 424 -5.40 3.98 -14.84
CA ALA A 424 -6.55 4.32 -15.69
C ALA A 424 -6.16 5.31 -16.81
N GLU A 425 -5.32 6.30 -16.50
CA GLU A 425 -4.79 7.26 -17.48
C GLU A 425 -3.93 6.57 -18.55
N ARG A 426 -3.19 5.51 -18.19
CA ARG A 426 -2.29 4.82 -19.13
C ARG A 426 -3.00 3.80 -19.99
N VAL A 427 -3.93 3.03 -19.41
CA VAL A 427 -4.62 1.96 -20.15
C VAL A 427 -5.88 2.43 -20.86
N GLY A 428 -6.47 3.56 -20.46
CA GLY A 428 -7.80 4.01 -20.85
C GLY A 428 -8.89 3.43 -19.94
N GLN A 429 -9.97 4.19 -19.75
CA GLN A 429 -11.09 3.84 -18.85
C GLN A 429 -11.78 2.51 -19.23
N GLU A 430 -11.71 2.14 -20.50
CA GLU A 430 -12.27 0.90 -21.03
C GLU A 430 -11.47 -0.35 -20.64
N ASN A 431 -10.23 -0.20 -20.14
CA ASN A 431 -9.34 -1.31 -19.81
C ASN A 431 -9.11 -1.50 -18.30
N ILE A 432 -9.91 -0.81 -17.48
CA ILE A 432 -9.94 -0.89 -16.01
C ILE A 432 -11.39 -0.78 -15.55
N PHE A 433 -11.75 -1.36 -14.41
CA PHE A 433 -13.13 -1.36 -13.90
C PHE A 433 -13.19 -0.57 -12.60
N ILE A 434 -13.77 0.61 -12.67
CA ILE A 434 -13.83 1.56 -11.55
C ILE A 434 -15.23 1.57 -10.94
N PHE A 435 -15.28 1.61 -9.61
CA PHE A 435 -16.51 1.75 -8.82
C PHE A 435 -16.30 2.69 -7.64
N GLY A 436 -17.40 3.02 -6.97
CA GLY A 436 -17.40 3.79 -5.72
C GLY A 436 -17.19 5.29 -5.94
N ASP A 437 -17.13 5.99 -4.81
CA ASP A 437 -17.00 7.45 -4.82
C ASP A 437 -15.54 7.89 -4.96
N SER A 438 -15.34 9.18 -5.25
CA SER A 438 -14.04 9.82 -5.34
C SER A 438 -13.44 10.09 -3.95
N ALA A 439 -12.12 10.34 -3.91
CA ALA A 439 -11.42 10.77 -2.70
C ALA A 439 -11.99 12.09 -2.12
N GLU A 440 -12.46 12.97 -2.97
CA GLU A 440 -13.12 14.22 -2.56
C GLU A 440 -14.53 13.96 -2.02
N GLY A 441 -15.32 13.12 -2.68
CA GLY A 441 -16.66 12.72 -2.23
C GLY A 441 -16.61 12.09 -0.83
N ASN A 442 -15.69 11.15 -0.61
CA ASN A 442 -15.49 10.53 0.70
C ASN A 442 -15.02 11.53 1.77
N TYR A 443 -14.12 12.44 1.41
CA TYR A 443 -13.70 13.51 2.30
C TYR A 443 -14.88 14.42 2.71
N ASN A 444 -15.71 14.80 1.76
CA ASN A 444 -16.90 15.63 2.01
C ASN A 444 -17.94 14.91 2.88
N LYS A 445 -18.19 13.60 2.64
CA LYS A 445 -19.06 12.79 3.51
C LYS A 445 -18.58 12.83 4.96
N LYS A 446 -17.26 12.69 5.20
CA LYS A 446 -16.67 12.74 6.54
C LYS A 446 -16.80 14.13 7.17
N MET A 447 -16.44 15.18 6.41
CA MET A 447 -16.42 16.57 6.90
C MET A 447 -17.81 17.11 7.23
N TYR A 448 -18.82 16.73 6.45
CA TYR A 448 -20.18 17.24 6.59
C TYR A 448 -21.16 16.23 7.20
N HIS A 449 -20.66 15.04 7.65
CA HIS A 449 -21.47 13.99 8.27
C HIS A 449 -22.71 13.62 7.45
N THR A 450 -22.59 13.53 6.13
CA THR A 450 -23.72 13.31 5.21
C THR A 450 -24.01 11.84 4.91
N TYR A 451 -23.26 10.92 5.48
CA TYR A 451 -23.40 9.48 5.24
C TYR A 451 -24.09 8.77 6.40
N ASN A 452 -25.05 7.93 6.06
CA ASN A 452 -25.72 7.03 6.99
C ASN A 452 -25.86 5.64 6.34
N PRO A 453 -25.12 4.62 6.80
CA PRO A 453 -25.19 3.26 6.26
C PRO A 453 -26.56 2.59 6.46
N GLY A 454 -27.32 2.99 7.46
CA GLY A 454 -28.68 2.49 7.70
C GLY A 454 -29.62 2.72 6.52
N ILE A 455 -29.45 3.83 5.78
CA ILE A 455 -30.24 4.12 4.58
C ILE A 455 -29.99 3.06 3.49
N ILE A 456 -28.74 2.67 3.29
CA ILE A 456 -28.39 1.62 2.32
C ILE A 456 -28.94 0.27 2.76
N PHE A 457 -28.77 -0.05 4.04
CA PHE A 457 -29.28 -1.30 4.65
C PHE A 457 -30.81 -1.43 4.48
N GLU A 458 -31.57 -0.36 4.72
CA GLU A 458 -33.04 -0.40 4.62
C GLU A 458 -33.54 -0.44 3.17
N ASN A 459 -32.88 0.29 2.27
CA ASN A 459 -33.34 0.43 0.88
C ASN A 459 -32.87 -0.67 -0.07
N HIS A 460 -31.89 -1.52 0.33
CA HIS A 460 -31.35 -2.59 -0.47
C HIS A 460 -31.50 -3.96 0.21
N PRO A 461 -32.64 -4.67 0.02
CA PRO A 461 -32.90 -5.95 0.69
C PRO A 461 -31.78 -6.98 0.52
N GLY A 462 -31.15 -7.07 -0.66
CA GLY A 462 -30.04 -7.96 -0.88
C GLY A 462 -28.80 -7.64 -0.05
N ILE A 463 -28.53 -6.36 0.20
CA ILE A 463 -27.43 -5.91 1.07
C ILE A 463 -27.79 -6.17 2.54
N ARG A 464 -29.03 -5.93 2.92
CA ARG A 464 -29.54 -6.27 4.25
C ARG A 464 -29.39 -7.75 4.56
N ASP A 465 -29.78 -8.63 3.63
CA ASP A 465 -29.63 -10.08 3.77
C ASP A 465 -28.15 -10.47 3.95
N VAL A 466 -27.23 -9.84 3.24
CA VAL A 466 -25.78 -10.05 3.36
C VAL A 466 -25.27 -9.61 4.73
N CYS A 467 -25.66 -8.43 5.20
CA CYS A 467 -25.28 -7.93 6.53
C CYS A 467 -25.81 -8.84 7.65
N ASN A 468 -27.07 -9.24 7.56
CA ASN A 468 -27.69 -10.14 8.55
C ASN A 468 -26.99 -11.51 8.59
N CYS A 469 -26.44 -11.98 7.48
CA CYS A 469 -25.65 -13.22 7.43
C CYS A 469 -24.44 -13.21 8.39
N LEU A 470 -23.93 -12.03 8.77
CA LEU A 470 -22.84 -11.92 9.75
C LEU A 470 -23.25 -12.38 11.17
N ILE A 471 -24.52 -12.33 11.49
CA ILE A 471 -25.04 -12.66 12.84
C ILE A 471 -25.99 -13.85 12.88
N GLU A 472 -26.44 -14.32 11.69
CA GLU A 472 -27.41 -15.42 11.58
C GLU A 472 -27.19 -16.23 10.29
N GLY A 473 -27.94 -17.30 10.09
CA GLY A 473 -27.98 -18.08 8.86
C GLY A 473 -26.78 -19.00 8.64
N ASN A 474 -26.41 -19.19 7.36
CA ASN A 474 -25.45 -20.20 6.95
C ASN A 474 -24.03 -19.92 7.44
N LEU A 475 -23.62 -18.67 7.55
CA LEU A 475 -22.30 -18.32 8.08
C LEU A 475 -22.14 -18.81 9.53
N LEU A 476 -23.18 -18.63 10.37
CA LEU A 476 -23.18 -19.16 11.71
C LEU A 476 -23.17 -20.69 11.72
N ARG A 477 -23.94 -21.32 10.83
CA ARG A 477 -24.04 -22.79 10.73
C ARG A 477 -22.71 -23.46 10.38
N TYR A 478 -21.98 -22.93 9.40
CA TYR A 478 -20.71 -23.50 8.92
C TYR A 478 -19.49 -22.95 9.67
N GLY A 479 -19.46 -21.65 9.95
CA GLY A 479 -18.35 -20.98 10.65
C GLY A 479 -18.43 -21.06 12.17
N ASN A 480 -19.57 -21.54 12.72
CA ASN A 480 -19.84 -21.67 14.16
C ASN A 480 -19.56 -20.39 14.97
N ARG A 481 -19.78 -19.20 14.37
CA ARG A 481 -19.47 -17.92 14.99
C ARG A 481 -20.35 -16.79 14.45
N LYS A 482 -20.73 -15.88 15.35
CA LYS A 482 -21.32 -14.58 15.01
C LYS A 482 -20.24 -13.50 14.89
N TYR A 483 -20.42 -12.59 13.97
CA TYR A 483 -19.56 -11.43 13.74
C TYR A 483 -20.30 -10.14 14.17
N SER A 484 -20.83 -10.16 15.38
CA SER A 484 -21.66 -9.07 15.93
C SER A 484 -20.91 -7.73 15.97
N GLU A 485 -19.62 -7.74 16.29
CA GLU A 485 -18.80 -6.52 16.31
C GLU A 485 -18.63 -5.90 14.91
N ILE A 486 -18.44 -6.73 13.87
CA ILE A 486 -18.38 -6.25 12.48
C ILE A 486 -19.75 -5.69 12.07
N TYR A 487 -20.83 -6.40 12.39
CA TYR A 487 -22.20 -5.96 12.10
C TYR A 487 -22.52 -4.62 12.80
N GLN A 488 -22.19 -4.50 14.09
CA GLN A 488 -22.40 -3.27 14.86
C GLN A 488 -21.59 -2.09 14.28
N ASN A 489 -20.33 -2.32 13.95
CA ASN A 489 -19.48 -1.27 13.36
C ASN A 489 -19.99 -0.79 11.99
N LEU A 490 -20.52 -1.71 11.16
CA LEU A 490 -21.09 -1.34 9.86
C LEU A 490 -22.36 -0.49 9.98
N LEU A 491 -23.22 -0.73 10.96
CA LEU A 491 -24.56 -0.13 11.00
C LEU A 491 -24.73 0.94 12.07
N PHE A 492 -24.04 0.82 13.21
CA PHE A 492 -24.29 1.67 14.37
C PHE A 492 -23.06 2.46 14.85
N GLY A 493 -21.85 2.00 14.45
CA GLY A 493 -20.59 2.53 14.99
C GLY A 493 -20.30 2.02 16.41
N GLU A 494 -19.05 1.74 16.71
CA GLU A 494 -18.64 1.23 18.04
C GLU A 494 -18.02 2.34 18.90
N TYR A 495 -17.23 3.22 18.30
CA TYR A 495 -16.54 4.33 18.96
C TYR A 495 -16.56 5.61 18.10
N GLY A 496 -17.61 5.81 17.29
CA GLY A 496 -17.68 6.95 16.38
C GLY A 496 -18.69 6.74 15.25
N GLU A 497 -18.30 7.08 14.03
CA GLU A 497 -19.13 6.96 12.84
C GLU A 497 -19.30 5.48 12.44
N ALA A 498 -20.51 5.10 12.06
CA ALA A 498 -20.79 3.81 11.46
C ALA A 498 -20.17 3.72 10.07
N ASP A 499 -19.66 2.53 9.70
CA ASP A 499 -19.02 2.27 8.41
C ASP A 499 -18.00 3.35 7.99
N PRO A 500 -16.93 3.58 8.77
CA PRO A 500 -16.00 4.68 8.55
C PRO A 500 -15.19 4.54 7.25
N TYR A 501 -15.29 3.38 6.58
CA TYR A 501 -14.61 3.10 5.31
C TYR A 501 -15.58 3.01 4.12
N TYR A 502 -16.83 3.45 4.27
CA TYR A 502 -17.83 3.55 3.21
C TYR A 502 -18.07 2.23 2.46
N ILE A 503 -18.02 1.10 3.18
CA ILE A 503 -18.22 -0.24 2.62
C ILE A 503 -19.62 -0.36 2.03
N LEU A 504 -20.67 -0.03 2.79
CA LEU A 504 -22.05 -0.12 2.32
C LEU A 504 -22.38 0.95 1.28
N ALA A 505 -21.75 2.14 1.36
CA ALA A 505 -21.93 3.18 0.35
C ALA A 505 -21.50 2.72 -1.05
N ASP A 506 -20.36 2.05 -1.14
CA ASP A 506 -19.79 1.62 -2.42
C ASP A 506 -20.27 0.22 -2.85
N PHE A 507 -20.91 -0.54 -1.98
CA PHE A 507 -21.28 -1.94 -2.24
C PHE A 507 -22.21 -2.11 -3.46
N PRO A 508 -23.26 -1.29 -3.68
CA PRO A 508 -24.10 -1.41 -4.88
C PRO A 508 -23.30 -1.27 -6.17
N SER A 509 -22.48 -0.22 -6.27
CA SER A 509 -21.66 0.02 -7.47
C SER A 509 -20.58 -1.04 -7.67
N TYR A 510 -20.06 -1.63 -6.58
CA TYR A 510 -19.12 -2.74 -6.64
C TYR A 510 -19.77 -4.00 -7.23
N ILE A 511 -20.99 -4.36 -6.78
CA ILE A 511 -21.76 -5.48 -7.32
C ILE A 511 -22.00 -5.30 -8.82
N GLU A 512 -22.47 -4.12 -9.25
CA GLU A 512 -22.73 -3.84 -10.66
C GLU A 512 -21.47 -3.91 -11.52
N THR A 513 -20.36 -3.38 -11.01
CA THR A 513 -19.07 -3.42 -11.71
C THR A 513 -18.54 -4.85 -11.81
N TYR A 514 -18.66 -5.64 -10.74
CA TYR A 514 -18.26 -7.03 -10.76
C TYR A 514 -19.08 -7.88 -11.76
N GLU A 515 -20.36 -7.64 -11.85
CA GLU A 515 -21.24 -8.30 -12.84
C GLU A 515 -20.76 -8.03 -14.29
N LYS A 516 -20.38 -6.77 -14.58
CA LYS A 516 -19.82 -6.40 -15.91
C LYS A 516 -18.51 -7.13 -16.19
N VAL A 517 -17.64 -7.23 -15.19
CA VAL A 517 -16.35 -7.94 -15.28
C VAL A 517 -16.58 -9.44 -15.52
N TYR A 518 -17.47 -10.06 -14.77
CA TYR A 518 -17.81 -11.47 -14.91
C TYR A 518 -18.35 -11.77 -16.32
N ARG A 519 -19.34 -10.98 -16.79
CA ARG A 519 -19.89 -11.14 -18.13
C ARG A 519 -18.85 -10.92 -19.22
N LEU A 520 -17.98 -9.94 -19.10
CA LEU A 520 -16.90 -9.76 -20.07
C LEU A 520 -16.00 -10.98 -20.18
N TYR A 521 -15.65 -11.61 -19.05
CA TYR A 521 -14.84 -12.82 -19.06
C TYR A 521 -15.54 -14.01 -19.71
N VAL A 522 -16.84 -14.19 -19.41
CA VAL A 522 -17.65 -15.33 -19.86
C VAL A 522 -18.08 -15.18 -21.32
N ASP A 523 -18.63 -14.02 -21.68
CA ASP A 523 -19.31 -13.82 -22.96
C ASP A 523 -18.39 -13.24 -24.05
N HIS A 524 -17.28 -12.56 -23.66
CA HIS A 524 -16.39 -11.80 -24.55
C HIS A 524 -14.92 -12.06 -24.24
N LYS A 525 -14.52 -13.33 -24.23
CA LYS A 525 -13.15 -13.75 -23.84
C LYS A 525 -12.06 -13.11 -24.67
N ASP A 526 -12.29 -12.91 -25.96
CA ASP A 526 -11.31 -12.25 -26.85
C ASP A 526 -11.06 -10.79 -26.40
N GLU A 527 -12.11 -10.06 -26.04
CA GLU A 527 -11.97 -8.69 -25.53
C GLU A 527 -11.28 -8.65 -24.15
N TRP A 528 -11.53 -9.65 -23.32
CA TRP A 528 -10.78 -9.83 -22.07
C TRP A 528 -9.29 -9.92 -22.30
N ILE A 529 -8.87 -10.77 -23.24
CA ILE A 529 -7.46 -10.98 -23.57
C ILE A 529 -6.84 -9.70 -24.14
N LYS A 530 -7.54 -8.98 -25.02
CA LYS A 530 -7.08 -7.69 -25.56
C LYS A 530 -6.81 -6.68 -24.46
N LYS A 531 -7.73 -6.54 -23.50
CA LYS A 531 -7.56 -5.65 -22.34
C LYS A 531 -6.36 -6.08 -21.47
N ALA A 532 -6.15 -7.38 -21.28
CA ALA A 532 -5.01 -7.91 -20.54
C ALA A 532 -3.67 -7.56 -21.24
N VAL A 533 -3.61 -7.67 -22.57
CA VAL A 533 -2.45 -7.27 -23.36
C VAL A 533 -2.20 -5.77 -23.26
N VAL A 534 -3.24 -4.93 -23.32
CA VAL A 534 -3.12 -3.46 -23.14
C VAL A 534 -2.53 -3.14 -21.76
N ASN A 535 -3.02 -3.80 -20.71
CA ASN A 535 -2.50 -3.60 -19.36
C ASN A 535 -1.00 -3.95 -19.28
N THR A 536 -0.59 -5.11 -19.82
CA THR A 536 0.83 -5.48 -19.86
C THR A 536 1.66 -4.49 -20.69
N ALA A 537 1.18 -4.09 -21.86
CA ALA A 537 1.89 -3.14 -22.74
C ALA A 537 2.14 -1.78 -22.06
N LYS A 538 1.15 -1.27 -21.35
CA LYS A 538 1.22 0.04 -20.68
C LYS A 538 1.90 0.00 -19.30
N SER A 539 2.26 -1.19 -18.80
CA SER A 539 2.86 -1.36 -17.47
C SER A 539 4.30 -0.85 -17.38
N GLY A 540 4.99 -0.66 -18.50
CA GLY A 540 6.35 -0.14 -18.53
C GLY A 540 6.51 1.19 -17.79
N TYR A 541 5.52 2.08 -17.85
CA TYR A 541 5.50 3.33 -17.09
C TYR A 541 5.70 3.11 -15.58
N PHE A 542 5.26 1.99 -15.04
CA PHE A 542 5.41 1.66 -13.62
C PHE A 542 6.71 0.93 -13.30
N SER A 543 7.72 1.02 -14.17
CA SER A 543 9.06 0.54 -13.86
C SER A 543 9.69 1.34 -12.71
N SER A 544 10.39 0.63 -11.80
CA SER A 544 11.23 1.26 -10.79
C SER A 544 12.35 2.10 -11.40
N ASP A 545 12.78 1.79 -12.63
CA ASP A 545 13.81 2.54 -13.33
C ASP A 545 13.32 3.96 -13.63
N ARG A 546 12.11 4.11 -14.19
CA ARG A 546 11.47 5.42 -14.36
C ARG A 546 11.33 6.16 -13.01
N THR A 547 10.97 5.44 -11.93
CA THR A 547 10.85 6.06 -10.61
C THR A 547 12.19 6.63 -10.15
N ILE A 548 13.27 5.88 -10.27
CA ILE A 548 14.62 6.31 -9.88
C ILE A 548 15.12 7.45 -10.80
N GLU A 549 14.84 7.39 -12.10
CA GLU A 549 15.13 8.50 -13.02
C GLU A 549 14.45 9.80 -12.55
N GLN A 550 13.18 9.75 -12.17
CA GLN A 550 12.45 10.91 -11.66
C GLN A 550 12.99 11.40 -10.30
N TYR A 551 13.40 10.51 -9.40
CA TYR A 551 14.09 10.91 -8.17
C TYR A 551 15.39 11.63 -8.50
N ASN A 552 16.18 11.10 -9.44
CA ASN A 552 17.42 11.72 -9.85
C ASN A 552 17.20 13.09 -10.48
N GLU A 553 16.29 13.18 -11.44
CA GLU A 553 15.98 14.41 -12.17
C GLU A 553 15.41 15.52 -11.24
N LYS A 554 14.48 15.17 -10.36
CA LYS A 554 13.71 16.15 -9.58
C LYS A 554 14.32 16.46 -8.20
N ILE A 555 15.13 15.56 -7.66
CA ILE A 555 15.63 15.63 -6.28
C ILE A 555 17.14 15.50 -6.18
N TRP A 556 17.73 14.39 -6.66
CA TRP A 556 19.12 14.05 -6.33
C TRP A 556 20.15 14.72 -7.23
N ASN A 557 19.86 14.87 -8.51
CA ASN A 557 20.76 15.46 -9.50
C ASN A 557 22.14 14.76 -9.55
N LEU A 558 22.15 13.42 -9.44
CA LEU A 558 23.35 12.61 -9.49
C LEU A 558 23.77 12.34 -10.93
N LYS A 559 25.08 12.30 -11.16
CA LYS A 559 25.64 11.86 -12.46
C LYS A 559 25.83 10.35 -12.45
N PRO A 560 25.41 9.64 -13.52
CA PRO A 560 25.70 8.20 -13.64
C PRO A 560 27.21 7.94 -13.57
N VAL A 561 27.59 6.95 -12.78
CA VAL A 561 28.98 6.43 -12.80
C VAL A 561 29.16 5.67 -14.11
N LYS A 562 30.17 6.06 -14.89
CA LYS A 562 30.51 5.42 -16.17
C LYS A 562 31.21 4.09 -15.94
#